data_e00ff117741c7a95d01b0c76f07011d6
#
_entry.id   e00ff117741c7a95d01b0c76f07011d6
#
_cell.length_a   1.000
_cell.length_b   1.000
_cell.length_c   1.000
_cell.angle_alpha   90.00
_cell.angle_beta   90.00
_cell.angle_gamma   90.00
#
_symmetry.space_group_name_H-M   'P 1'
#
loop_
_entity.id
_entity.type
_entity.pdbx_description
1 polymer ?
#
loop_
_entity_poly.entity_id
_entity_poly.type
_entity_poly.pdbx_seq_one_letter_code
_entity_poly.pdbx_strand_id
1 'polypeptide(L)' 'MNYEEAILQMVMLGHNFFVYFDMDTESTNVVYKRKGDAYGLIETYR' A
#
# COMPACT_ATOMS: atom_id res chain seq x y z
N MET A 1 4.20 9.22 0.89
CA MET A 1 4.64 7.85 1.29
C MET A 1 4.79 7.02 0.04
N ASN A 2 5.88 6.31 -0.09
CA ASN A 2 6.07 5.46 -1.27
C ASN A 2 5.55 4.04 -0.99
N TYR A 3 5.58 3.21 -2.01
CA TYR A 3 5.06 1.85 -1.95
C TYR A 3 5.77 1.00 -0.88
N GLU A 4 7.08 1.10 -0.82
CA GLU A 4 7.85 0.31 0.14
C GLU A 4 7.56 0.70 1.58
N GLU A 5 7.42 1.98 1.82
CA GLU A 5 7.07 2.48 3.14
C GLU A 5 5.66 2.03 3.55
N ALA A 6 4.75 1.99 2.58
CA ALA A 6 3.40 1.54 2.84
C ALA A 6 3.37 0.08 3.24
N ILE A 7 4.15 -0.76 2.57
CA ILE A 7 4.25 -2.17 2.92
C ILE A 7 4.83 -2.33 4.32
N LEU A 8 5.87 -1.57 4.64
CA LEU A 8 6.49 -1.64 5.95
C LEU A 8 5.50 -1.26 7.04
N GLN A 9 4.75 -0.19 6.84
CA GLN A 9 3.74 0.24 7.79
C GLN A 9 2.66 -0.82 7.97
N MET A 10 2.21 -1.40 6.87
CA MET A 10 1.20 -2.44 6.90
C MET A 10 1.66 -3.63 7.75
N VAL A 11 2.88 -4.07 7.54
CA VAL A 11 3.45 -5.19 8.29
C VAL A 11 3.59 -4.84 9.76
N MET A 12 4.08 -3.65 10.06
CA MET A 12 4.28 -3.22 11.44
C MET A 12 2.98 -3.10 12.22
N LEU A 13 1.91 -2.70 11.54
CA LEU A 13 0.60 -2.57 12.17
C LEU A 13 -0.17 -3.88 12.21
N GLY A 14 0.33 -4.90 11.52
CA GLY A 14 -0.33 -6.20 11.49
C GLY A 14 -1.59 -6.22 10.66
N HIS A 15 -1.71 -5.33 9.69
CA HIS A 15 -2.86 -5.27 8.81
C HIS A 15 -2.60 -6.04 7.52
N ASN A 16 -3.69 -6.45 6.85
CA ASN A 16 -3.60 -7.14 5.56
C ASN A 16 -3.70 -6.17 4.39
N PHE A 17 -4.00 -4.92 4.66
CA PHE A 17 -4.06 -3.88 3.65
C PHE A 17 -3.71 -2.54 4.30
N PHE A 18 -3.33 -1.57 3.47
CA PHE A 18 -2.95 -0.25 3.94
C PHE A 18 -3.24 0.77 2.86
N VAL A 19 -3.96 1.83 3.22
CA VAL A 19 -4.30 2.90 2.29
C VAL A 19 -3.33 4.05 2.52
N TYR A 20 -2.74 4.56 1.44
CA TYR A 20 -1.80 5.67 1.56
C TYR A 20 -1.92 6.61 0.37
N PHE A 21 -1.46 7.83 0.57
CA PHE A 21 -1.45 8.83 -0.49
C PHE A 21 -0.06 8.88 -1.10
N ASP A 22 0.01 8.69 -2.41
CA ASP A 22 1.28 8.76 -3.15
C ASP A 22 1.46 10.17 -3.67
N MET A 23 2.48 10.86 -3.20
CA MET A 23 2.72 12.24 -3.57
C MET A 23 3.28 12.37 -4.99
N ASP A 24 3.92 11.34 -5.50
CA ASP A 24 4.47 11.37 -6.86
C ASP A 24 3.36 11.37 -7.90
N THR A 25 2.31 10.61 -7.66
CA THR A 25 1.18 10.53 -8.59
C THR A 25 -0.01 11.35 -8.12
N GLU A 26 0.07 11.90 -6.91
CA GLU A 26 -1.00 12.66 -6.27
C GLU A 26 -2.30 11.89 -6.24
N SER A 27 -2.22 10.60 -5.96
CA SER A 27 -3.39 9.73 -5.92
C SER A 27 -3.33 8.84 -4.69
N THR A 28 -4.51 8.34 -4.30
CA THR A 28 -4.62 7.41 -3.19
C THR A 28 -4.40 6.00 -3.72
N ASN A 29 -3.53 5.27 -3.05
CA ASN A 29 -3.21 3.89 -3.43
C ASN A 29 -3.50 2.96 -2.25
N VAL A 30 -3.76 1.71 -2.56
CA VAL A 30 -3.99 0.68 -1.55
C VAL A 30 -3.00 -0.45 -1.80
N VAL A 31 -2.22 -0.78 -0.77
CA VAL A 31 -1.36 -1.96 -0.81
C VAL A 31 -2.03 -3.04 0.02
N TYR A 32 -1.97 -4.28 -0.46
CA TYR A 32 -2.62 -5.39 0.25
C TYR A 32 -1.73 -6.63 0.18
N LYS A 33 -1.91 -7.48 1.17
CA LYS A 33 -1.13 -8.70 1.26
C LYS A 33 -1.82 -9.82 0.51
N ARG A 34 -1.07 -10.48 -0.36
CA ARG A 34 -1.56 -11.64 -1.09
C ARG A 34 -1.04 -12.91 -0.41
N LYS A 35 -1.44 -14.06 -0.92
CA LYS A 35 -0.98 -15.33 -0.40
C LYS A 35 0.54 -15.43 -0.51
N GLY A 36 1.14 -15.99 0.53
CA GLY A 36 2.58 -16.08 0.62
C GLY A 36 3.17 -14.74 0.99
N ASP A 37 4.29 -14.40 0.42
CA ASP A 37 4.97 -13.13 0.69
C ASP A 37 4.75 -12.10 -0.41
N ALA A 38 3.69 -12.27 -1.20
CA ALA A 38 3.39 -11.35 -2.30
C ALA A 38 2.51 -10.20 -1.82
N TYR A 39 2.65 -9.06 -2.49
CA TYR A 39 1.86 -7.87 -2.21
C TYR A 39 1.29 -7.34 -3.51
N GLY A 40 0.11 -6.75 -3.43
CA GLY A 40 -0.53 -6.14 -4.57
C GLY A 40 -0.71 -4.66 -4.35
N LEU A 41 -0.90 -3.93 -5.43
CA LEU A 41 -1.10 -2.49 -5.39
C LEU A 41 -2.33 -2.13 -6.21
N ILE A 42 -3.22 -1.35 -5.60
CA ILE A 42 -4.39 -0.82 -6.29
C ILE A 42 -4.25 0.69 -6.35
N GLU A 43 -4.25 1.24 -7.54
CA GLU A 43 -4.23 2.69 -7.73
C GLU A 43 -5.63 3.19 -7.98
N THR A 44 -5.99 4.27 -7.30
CA THR A 44 -7.29 4.89 -7.51
C THR A 44 -7.08 6.24 -8.15
N TYR A 45 -7.94 6.59 -9.09
CA TYR A 45 -7.92 7.90 -9.74
C TYR A 45 -9.06 8.73 -9.22
N ARG A 46 -8.83 10.03 -9.19
CA ARG A 46 -9.87 10.97 -8.76
C ARG A 46 -10.91 11.19 -9.82
#